data_a89887c48cf9f21e28d8f1dfc8fd1b79
#
_entry.id   a89887c48cf9f21e28d8f1dfc8fd1b79
#
_cell.length_a   1.000
_cell.length_b   1.000
_cell.length_c   1.000
_cell.angle_alpha   90.00
_cell.angle_beta   90.00
_cell.angle_gamma   90.00
#
_symmetry.space_group_name_H-M   'P 1'
#
loop_
_entity.id
_entity.type
_entity.pdbx_description
1 polymer ?
#
loop_
_entity_poly.entity_id
_entity_poly.type
_entity_poly.pdbx_seq_one_letter_code
_entity_poly.pdbx_strand_id
1 'polypeptide(L)'
;TIDPSLNIGTYDETLYLRGDNNVVEALQLTVKVEGEKPEWTVNPADFKYNMSVFGKLYINKVYSSDNEDMLAAFSGGKCVGVCNNRYYKQNDMYYAMLTVYSNDVSNSDLEFRIWDASTGRTYIAESEKPISFANNSVLGSPSQPVLFTAKDYRVQTINLNEGWTWISTNIESDKLGDLNKLLANGKWTADDQVKNEEQGFASWTKRNGWVGSLSGINNDQMYLVHSSEAQALQISGSVV
;
A
#
# COMPACT_ATOMS: atom_id res chain seq x y z
N THR A 1 4.30 -29.68 3.67
CA THR A 1 3.99 -28.81 2.52
C THR A 1 3.87 -27.39 3.05
N ILE A 2 4.62 -26.46 2.46
CA ILE A 2 4.49 -25.04 2.77
C ILE A 2 3.18 -24.56 2.13
N ASP A 3 2.37 -23.82 2.92
CA ASP A 3 1.12 -23.23 2.42
C ASP A 3 1.47 -22.15 1.36
N PRO A 4 1.01 -22.29 0.11
CA PRO A 4 1.29 -21.32 -0.95
C PRO A 4 0.58 -19.97 -0.73
N SER A 5 -0.34 -19.87 0.22
CA SER A 5 -1.04 -18.63 0.56
C SER A 5 -0.33 -17.79 1.62
N LEU A 6 0.84 -18.22 2.12
CA LEU A 6 1.61 -17.45 3.09
C LEU A 6 1.97 -16.06 2.54
N ASN A 7 1.72 -15.04 3.34
CA ASN A 7 2.13 -13.68 3.02
C ASN A 7 3.66 -13.56 3.02
N ILE A 8 4.19 -12.54 2.34
CA ILE A 8 5.61 -12.20 2.41
C ILE A 8 6.02 -11.98 3.86
N GLY A 9 7.08 -12.68 4.31
CA GLY A 9 7.54 -12.61 5.70
C GLY A 9 8.44 -13.79 6.07
N THR A 10 8.96 -13.74 7.29
CA THR A 10 9.72 -14.84 7.87
C THR A 10 8.85 -15.53 8.91
N TYR A 11 8.76 -16.85 8.83
CA TYR A 11 7.97 -17.72 9.70
C TYR A 11 8.89 -18.70 10.39
N ASP A 12 8.93 -18.66 11.72
CA ASP A 12 9.73 -19.57 12.55
C ASP A 12 8.78 -20.57 13.20
N GLU A 13 9.02 -21.85 12.94
CA GLU A 13 8.24 -22.95 13.48
C GLU A 13 9.14 -24.00 14.13
N THR A 14 8.62 -24.68 15.18
CA THR A 14 9.32 -25.77 15.83
C THR A 14 8.59 -27.08 15.55
N LEU A 15 9.24 -27.96 14.81
CA LEU A 15 8.74 -29.33 14.58
C LEU A 15 9.25 -30.26 15.66
N TYR A 16 8.35 -30.97 16.34
CA TYR A 16 8.71 -31.98 17.32
C TYR A 16 8.64 -33.36 16.69
N LEU A 17 9.80 -33.97 16.53
CA LEU A 17 9.91 -35.37 16.10
C LEU A 17 9.82 -36.24 17.34
N ARG A 18 8.81 -37.14 17.36
CA ARG A 18 8.63 -38.11 18.47
C ARG A 18 9.01 -39.50 17.98
N GLY A 19 10.02 -40.07 18.61
CA GLY A 19 10.45 -41.43 18.38
C GLY A 19 9.89 -42.40 19.43
N ASP A 20 10.21 -43.67 19.29
CA ASP A 20 9.94 -44.70 20.30
C ASP A 20 10.70 -44.35 21.61
N ASN A 21 10.20 -44.81 22.72
CA ASN A 21 10.79 -44.58 24.05
C ASN A 21 10.77 -43.10 24.54
N ASN A 22 9.76 -42.32 24.14
CA ASN A 22 9.59 -40.92 24.58
C ASN A 22 10.75 -39.96 24.16
N VAL A 23 11.54 -40.31 23.19
CA VAL A 23 12.53 -39.40 22.64
C VAL A 23 11.79 -38.31 21.86
N VAL A 24 12.05 -37.04 22.19
CA VAL A 24 11.51 -35.88 21.49
C VAL A 24 12.67 -35.00 21.03
N GLU A 25 12.79 -34.83 19.72
CA GLU A 25 13.74 -33.91 19.12
C GLU A 25 13.00 -32.71 18.55
N ALA A 26 13.53 -31.51 18.78
CA ALA A 26 12.99 -30.26 18.28
C ALA A 26 13.81 -29.77 17.08
N LEU A 27 13.16 -29.64 15.94
CA LEU A 27 13.75 -29.07 14.73
C LEU A 27 13.21 -27.64 14.53
N GLN A 28 14.09 -26.67 14.54
CA GLN A 28 13.74 -25.29 14.18
C GLN A 28 13.68 -25.16 12.65
N LEU A 29 12.56 -24.66 12.16
CA LEU A 29 12.33 -24.40 10.74
C LEU A 29 12.07 -22.90 10.53
N THR A 30 12.92 -22.25 9.75
CA THR A 30 12.68 -20.88 9.29
C THR A 30 12.27 -20.92 7.82
N VAL A 31 11.08 -20.42 7.51
CA VAL A 31 10.58 -20.27 6.14
C VAL A 31 10.54 -18.77 5.81
N LYS A 32 11.31 -18.35 4.81
CA LYS A 32 11.27 -16.98 4.30
C LYS A 32 10.43 -16.96 3.00
N VAL A 33 9.33 -16.20 3.03
CA VAL A 33 8.51 -15.94 1.85
C VAL A 33 8.88 -14.56 1.32
N GLU A 34 9.49 -14.51 0.14
CA GLU A 34 9.92 -13.29 -0.53
C GLU A 34 8.99 -12.96 -1.69
N GLY A 35 8.77 -11.67 -1.96
CA GLY A 35 8.08 -11.23 -3.16
C GLY A 35 9.01 -11.19 -4.37
N GLU A 36 8.44 -11.26 -5.54
CA GLU A 36 9.20 -11.12 -6.77
C GLU A 36 9.58 -9.65 -7.01
N LYS A 37 10.83 -9.43 -7.46
CA LYS A 37 11.30 -8.09 -7.87
C LYS A 37 10.39 -7.55 -8.98
N PRO A 38 9.80 -6.35 -8.82
CA PRO A 38 8.88 -5.83 -9.82
C PRO A 38 9.63 -5.49 -11.12
N GLU A 39 9.04 -5.82 -12.26
CA GLU A 39 9.53 -5.46 -13.60
C GLU A 39 9.12 -4.03 -13.97
N TRP A 40 9.41 -3.07 -13.12
CA TRP A 40 9.14 -1.67 -13.42
C TRP A 40 10.10 -1.15 -14.48
N THR A 41 9.55 -0.70 -15.58
CA THR A 41 10.32 -0.16 -16.69
C THR A 41 9.66 1.09 -17.23
N VAL A 42 10.46 1.98 -17.78
CA VAL A 42 10.00 3.16 -18.52
C VAL A 42 10.85 3.32 -19.78
N ASN A 43 10.18 3.57 -20.91
CA ASN A 43 10.88 3.94 -22.14
C ASN A 43 10.80 5.47 -22.30
N PRO A 44 11.91 6.22 -22.12
CA PRO A 44 11.91 7.67 -22.21
C PRO A 44 11.40 8.22 -23.55
N ALA A 45 11.57 7.45 -24.65
CA ALA A 45 11.13 7.85 -25.98
C ALA A 45 9.61 7.97 -26.15
N ASP A 46 8.83 7.40 -25.23
CA ASP A 46 7.36 7.46 -25.24
C ASP A 46 6.82 8.79 -24.68
N PHE A 47 7.71 9.66 -24.16
CA PHE A 47 7.33 10.86 -23.42
C PHE A 47 7.99 12.12 -23.99
N LYS A 48 7.30 13.25 -23.84
CA LYS A 48 7.77 14.57 -24.34
C LYS A 48 8.53 15.35 -23.28
N TYR A 49 8.24 15.12 -22.01
CA TYR A 49 8.69 15.94 -20.90
C TYR A 49 9.27 15.07 -19.78
N ASN A 50 10.14 15.66 -18.97
CA ASN A 50 10.67 15.00 -17.78
C ASN A 50 10.89 15.99 -16.64
N MET A 51 10.99 15.45 -15.42
CA MET A 51 11.50 16.12 -14.24
C MET A 51 12.44 15.21 -13.49
N SER A 52 13.31 15.77 -12.66
CA SER A 52 14.23 15.03 -11.83
C SER A 52 13.86 15.16 -10.36
N VAL A 53 13.97 14.07 -9.62
CA VAL A 53 13.76 14.03 -8.17
C VAL A 53 15.00 13.42 -7.52
N PHE A 54 15.60 14.17 -6.60
CA PHE A 54 16.73 13.70 -5.79
C PHE A 54 16.20 13.28 -4.42
N GLY A 55 16.08 11.97 -4.19
CA GLY A 55 15.37 11.41 -3.05
C GLY A 55 16.22 10.58 -2.10
N LYS A 56 15.75 10.44 -0.86
CA LYS A 56 16.20 9.44 0.12
C LYS A 56 15.05 8.53 0.48
N LEU A 57 15.35 7.24 0.64
CA LEU A 57 14.36 6.21 0.97
C LEU A 57 14.40 5.89 2.46
N TYR A 58 13.22 5.84 3.07
CA TYR A 58 13.00 5.36 4.42
C TYR A 58 12.01 4.19 4.39
N ILE A 59 12.43 3.05 4.90
CA ILE A 59 11.60 1.84 5.00
C ILE A 59 11.47 1.50 6.48
N ASN A 60 10.24 1.35 6.96
CA ASN A 60 9.96 1.14 8.39
C ASN A 60 10.66 2.18 9.30
N LYS A 61 10.65 3.45 8.88
CA LYS A 61 11.32 4.58 9.55
C LYS A 61 12.86 4.49 9.60
N VAL A 62 13.45 3.50 8.94
CA VAL A 62 14.90 3.33 8.83
C VAL A 62 15.36 3.81 7.46
N TYR A 63 16.44 4.58 7.43
CA TYR A 63 17.08 5.01 6.20
C TYR A 63 17.62 3.80 5.42
N SER A 64 17.24 3.70 4.13
CA SER A 64 17.70 2.62 3.27
C SER A 64 19.16 2.82 2.84
N SER A 65 19.98 1.80 3.06
CA SER A 65 21.36 1.69 2.58
C SER A 65 21.55 0.50 1.64
N ASP A 66 20.49 0.04 0.98
CA ASP A 66 20.52 -1.06 0.03
C ASP A 66 20.50 -0.53 -1.41
N ASN A 67 21.46 -0.95 -2.25
CA ASN A 67 21.51 -0.58 -3.67
C ASN A 67 20.44 -1.28 -4.52
N GLU A 68 19.86 -2.36 -4.03
CA GLU A 68 18.83 -3.10 -4.75
C GLU A 68 17.44 -2.53 -4.51
N ASP A 69 17.26 -1.69 -3.47
CA ASP A 69 16.01 -0.97 -3.26
C ASP A 69 15.72 -0.05 -4.44
N MET A 70 14.44 0.06 -4.79
CA MET A 70 14.01 0.83 -5.95
C MET A 70 12.96 1.88 -5.56
N LEU A 71 13.02 3.02 -6.23
CA LEU A 71 11.98 4.03 -6.22
C LEU A 71 11.36 4.12 -7.62
N ALA A 72 10.04 4.08 -7.70
CA ALA A 72 9.31 4.26 -8.94
C ALA A 72 8.18 5.28 -8.81
N ALA A 73 7.90 5.99 -9.90
CA ALA A 73 6.75 6.88 -10.05
C ALA A 73 5.73 6.28 -11.02
N PHE A 74 4.46 6.45 -10.70
CA PHE A 74 3.32 5.99 -11.50
C PHE A 74 2.37 7.14 -11.78
N SER A 75 1.73 7.11 -12.94
CA SER A 75 0.61 7.97 -13.30
C SER A 75 -0.45 7.13 -14.01
N GLY A 76 -1.69 7.17 -13.52
CA GLY A 76 -2.76 6.32 -14.02
C GLY A 76 -2.43 4.82 -13.98
N GLY A 77 -1.64 4.37 -12.99
CA GLY A 77 -1.20 2.97 -12.87
C GLY A 77 -0.04 2.56 -13.78
N LYS A 78 0.42 3.41 -14.71
CA LYS A 78 1.58 3.16 -15.58
C LYS A 78 2.85 3.67 -14.91
N CYS A 79 3.93 2.87 -14.94
CA CYS A 79 5.25 3.33 -14.50
C CYS A 79 5.77 4.43 -15.43
N VAL A 80 6.07 5.59 -14.86
CA VAL A 80 6.57 6.78 -15.58
C VAL A 80 7.96 7.22 -15.11
N GLY A 81 8.58 6.45 -14.23
CA GLY A 81 9.95 6.66 -13.77
C GLY A 81 10.36 5.56 -12.80
N VAL A 82 11.62 5.11 -12.87
CA VAL A 82 12.18 4.13 -11.97
C VAL A 82 13.68 4.32 -11.82
N CYS A 83 14.19 4.12 -10.61
CA CYS A 83 15.62 4.09 -10.32
C CYS A 83 15.92 3.18 -9.15
N ASN A 84 17.18 2.72 -9.06
CA ASN A 84 17.70 2.09 -7.86
C ASN A 84 18.21 3.14 -6.86
N ASN A 85 18.17 2.80 -5.59
CA ASN A 85 18.92 3.49 -4.56
C ASN A 85 20.42 3.27 -4.79
N ARG A 86 21.25 4.31 -4.69
CA ARG A 86 22.68 4.21 -5.00
C ARG A 86 23.53 4.93 -3.98
N TYR A 87 24.65 4.30 -3.64
CA TYR A 87 25.67 4.91 -2.77
C TYR A 87 26.48 5.99 -3.50
N TYR A 88 26.60 7.13 -2.88
CA TYR A 88 27.38 8.28 -3.34
C TYR A 88 28.54 8.56 -2.37
N LYS A 89 29.74 8.21 -2.80
CA LYS A 89 30.96 8.31 -1.99
C LYS A 89 31.26 9.73 -1.49
N GLN A 90 30.89 10.75 -2.26
CA GLN A 90 31.17 12.15 -1.89
C GLN A 90 30.43 12.59 -0.62
N ASN A 91 29.28 11.99 -0.35
CA ASN A 91 28.44 12.36 0.79
C ASN A 91 28.32 11.23 1.83
N ASP A 92 28.93 10.07 1.54
CA ASP A 92 28.80 8.85 2.35
C ASP A 92 27.31 8.46 2.57
N MET A 93 26.51 8.53 1.51
CA MET A 93 25.07 8.42 1.58
C MET A 93 24.50 7.69 0.36
N TYR A 94 23.30 7.13 0.53
CA TYR A 94 22.50 6.55 -0.55
C TYR A 94 21.43 7.52 -1.01
N TYR A 95 21.16 7.56 -2.31
CA TYR A 95 20.13 8.40 -2.91
C TYR A 95 19.43 7.67 -4.05
N ALA A 96 18.16 7.95 -4.20
CA ALA A 96 17.36 7.61 -5.37
C ALA A 96 17.29 8.84 -6.29
N MET A 97 17.96 8.78 -7.44
CA MET A 97 17.91 9.83 -8.46
C MET A 97 16.91 9.43 -9.52
N LEU A 98 15.66 9.83 -9.32
CA LEU A 98 14.55 9.46 -10.17
C LEU A 98 14.31 10.48 -11.26
N THR A 99 14.23 10.03 -12.53
CA THR A 99 13.66 10.81 -13.62
C THR A 99 12.23 10.37 -13.85
N VAL A 100 11.29 11.30 -13.74
CA VAL A 100 9.86 11.09 -14.00
C VAL A 100 9.51 11.68 -15.35
N TYR A 101 8.75 10.96 -16.14
CA TYR A 101 8.37 11.32 -17.51
C TYR A 101 6.87 11.58 -17.62
N SER A 102 6.48 12.49 -18.54
CA SER A 102 5.08 12.79 -18.83
C SER A 102 4.90 13.26 -20.28
N ASN A 103 3.68 13.15 -20.78
CA ASN A 103 3.27 13.78 -22.04
C ASN A 103 2.56 15.13 -21.81
N ASP A 104 2.30 15.47 -20.55
CA ASP A 104 1.73 16.74 -20.11
C ASP A 104 2.82 17.61 -19.44
N VAL A 105 2.74 18.91 -19.60
CA VAL A 105 3.71 19.85 -18.99
C VAL A 105 3.59 19.92 -17.47
N SER A 106 2.42 19.53 -16.93
CA SER A 106 2.14 19.40 -15.51
C SER A 106 1.15 18.27 -15.27
N ASN A 107 1.32 17.52 -14.18
CA ASN A 107 0.43 16.43 -13.77
C ASN A 107 0.49 16.28 -12.25
N SER A 108 -0.65 16.24 -11.57
CA SER A 108 -0.77 16.04 -10.13
C SER A 108 -1.06 14.59 -9.73
N ASP A 109 -1.28 13.71 -10.70
CA ASP A 109 -1.62 12.30 -10.47
C ASP A 109 -0.35 11.42 -10.45
N LEU A 110 0.54 11.69 -9.50
CA LEU A 110 1.74 10.89 -9.28
C LEU A 110 1.62 10.07 -7.99
N GLU A 111 1.79 8.76 -8.12
CA GLU A 111 1.97 7.82 -7.03
C GLU A 111 3.42 7.34 -7.02
N PHE A 112 4.04 7.28 -5.85
CA PHE A 112 5.38 6.74 -5.70
C PHE A 112 5.33 5.39 -4.98
N ARG A 113 6.25 4.49 -5.36
CA ARG A 113 6.40 3.17 -4.74
C ARG A 113 7.85 2.88 -4.46
N ILE A 114 8.12 2.24 -3.32
CA ILE A 114 9.42 1.70 -2.96
C ILE A 114 9.34 0.18 -3.03
N TRP A 115 10.31 -0.43 -3.70
CA TRP A 115 10.60 -1.85 -3.59
C TRP A 115 11.72 -2.03 -2.58
N ASP A 116 11.47 -2.80 -1.53
CA ASP A 116 12.44 -3.20 -0.50
C ASP A 116 12.99 -4.57 -0.89
N ALA A 117 14.24 -4.59 -1.32
CA ALA A 117 14.89 -5.81 -1.78
C ALA A 117 15.12 -6.80 -0.64
N SER A 118 15.32 -6.30 0.59
CA SER A 118 15.59 -7.15 1.75
C SER A 118 14.39 -8.00 2.16
N THR A 119 13.18 -7.49 1.97
CA THR A 119 11.93 -8.19 2.32
C THR A 119 11.17 -8.70 1.10
N GLY A 120 11.54 -8.25 -0.11
CA GLY A 120 10.79 -8.55 -1.33
C GLY A 120 9.40 -7.90 -1.37
N ARG A 121 9.24 -6.73 -0.73
CA ARG A 121 7.95 -6.04 -0.65
C ARG A 121 7.94 -4.74 -1.42
N THR A 122 6.79 -4.44 -2.00
CA THR A 122 6.48 -3.12 -2.55
C THR A 122 5.62 -2.35 -1.56
N TYR A 123 6.01 -1.10 -1.32
CA TYR A 123 5.30 -0.16 -0.47
C TYR A 123 4.85 1.05 -1.27
N ILE A 124 3.73 1.66 -0.90
CA ILE A 124 3.46 3.04 -1.30
C ILE A 124 4.46 3.94 -0.59
N ALA A 125 5.03 4.88 -1.34
CA ALA A 125 5.99 5.84 -0.83
C ALA A 125 5.35 7.21 -0.73
N GLU A 126 5.34 7.79 0.47
CA GLU A 126 4.90 9.16 0.69
C GLU A 126 6.09 10.10 0.81
N SER A 127 5.94 11.31 0.31
CA SER A 127 6.86 12.41 0.53
C SER A 127 6.27 13.42 1.52
N GLU A 128 7.12 14.20 2.21
CA GLU A 128 6.66 15.22 3.17
C GLU A 128 5.68 16.24 2.56
N LYS A 129 5.81 16.48 1.26
CA LYS A 129 4.92 17.38 0.51
C LYS A 129 4.47 16.67 -0.75
N PRO A 130 3.20 16.83 -1.17
CA PRO A 130 2.73 16.28 -2.43
C PRO A 130 3.64 16.71 -3.58
N ILE A 131 4.03 15.76 -4.42
CA ILE A 131 4.86 16.00 -5.60
C ILE A 131 3.96 15.95 -6.83
N SER A 132 3.95 17.05 -7.57
CA SER A 132 3.32 17.12 -8.88
C SER A 132 4.39 17.22 -9.96
N PHE A 133 4.14 16.61 -11.11
CA PHE A 133 5.01 16.73 -12.26
C PHE A 133 5.01 18.17 -12.79
N ALA A 134 6.20 18.69 -13.04
CA ALA A 134 6.39 19.95 -13.76
C ALA A 134 7.59 19.81 -14.69
N ASN A 135 7.39 20.06 -15.97
CA ASN A 135 8.43 19.92 -16.99
C ASN A 135 9.71 20.66 -16.63
N ASN A 136 10.86 20.00 -16.81
CA ASN A 136 12.21 20.51 -16.51
C ASN A 136 12.44 20.90 -15.04
N SER A 137 11.56 20.55 -14.11
CA SER A 137 11.79 20.80 -12.69
C SER A 137 12.81 19.84 -12.10
N VAL A 138 13.51 20.30 -11.06
CA VAL A 138 14.42 19.52 -10.25
C VAL A 138 13.97 19.64 -8.80
N LEU A 139 13.56 18.55 -8.19
CA LEU A 139 13.11 18.48 -6.80
C LEU A 139 14.19 17.83 -5.95
N GLY A 140 14.54 18.50 -4.86
CA GLY A 140 15.58 18.05 -3.95
C GLY A 140 17.00 18.29 -4.46
N SER A 141 17.95 18.03 -3.59
CA SER A 141 19.40 18.13 -3.81
C SER A 141 20.14 17.23 -2.82
N PRO A 142 21.45 17.01 -2.98
CA PRO A 142 22.23 16.23 -1.99
C PRO A 142 22.13 16.78 -0.57
N SER A 143 22.01 18.10 -0.41
CA SER A 143 21.91 18.75 0.91
C SER A 143 20.46 18.83 1.45
N GLN A 144 19.46 18.75 0.55
CA GLN A 144 18.04 18.81 0.88
C GLN A 144 17.27 17.81 0.00
N PRO A 145 17.45 16.50 0.19
CA PRO A 145 16.76 15.50 -0.60
C PRO A 145 15.28 15.46 -0.25
N VAL A 146 14.47 15.03 -1.20
CA VAL A 146 13.09 14.64 -0.94
C VAL A 146 13.10 13.35 -0.11
N LEU A 147 12.39 13.32 1.00
CA LEU A 147 12.28 12.12 1.82
C LEU A 147 11.07 11.30 1.36
N PHE A 148 11.32 10.07 0.93
CA PHE A 148 10.29 9.10 0.59
C PHE A 148 10.20 8.07 1.71
N THR A 149 9.05 7.97 2.35
CA THR A 149 8.78 7.02 3.43
C THR A 149 7.87 5.91 2.92
N ALA A 150 8.34 4.68 3.01
CA ALA A 150 7.57 3.49 2.69
C ALA A 150 6.46 3.30 3.72
N LYS A 151 5.22 3.15 3.24
CA LYS A 151 4.08 2.72 4.05
C LYS A 151 3.69 1.30 3.68
N ASP A 152 3.48 0.45 4.68
CA ASP A 152 3.02 -0.94 4.48
C ASP A 152 1.59 -0.93 3.94
N TYR A 153 1.46 -1.05 2.63
CA TYR A 153 0.18 -1.06 1.93
C TYR A 153 -0.39 -2.47 1.88
N ARG A 154 -1.60 -2.62 2.38
CA ARG A 154 -2.30 -3.90 2.39
C ARG A 154 -3.72 -3.78 1.87
N VAL A 155 -4.26 -4.91 1.47
CA VAL A 155 -5.68 -5.06 1.17
C VAL A 155 -6.27 -5.97 2.24
N GLN A 156 -7.14 -5.41 3.08
CA GLN A 156 -7.98 -6.18 3.99
C GLN A 156 -9.25 -6.60 3.26
N THR A 157 -9.51 -7.90 3.22
CA THR A 157 -10.77 -8.43 2.70
C THR A 157 -11.68 -8.77 3.86
N ILE A 158 -12.85 -8.17 3.91
CA ILE A 158 -13.90 -8.41 4.90
C ILE A 158 -15.07 -9.09 4.20
N ASN A 159 -15.37 -10.32 4.58
CA ASN A 159 -16.51 -11.05 4.04
C ASN A 159 -17.79 -10.61 4.75
N LEU A 160 -18.72 -10.05 4.02
CA LEU A 160 -20.05 -9.71 4.47
C LEU A 160 -20.98 -10.91 4.21
N ASN A 161 -21.74 -11.31 5.22
CA ASN A 161 -22.82 -12.27 5.05
C ASN A 161 -24.06 -11.56 4.52
N GLU A 162 -25.00 -12.31 3.95
CA GLU A 162 -26.38 -11.82 3.81
C GLU A 162 -26.94 -11.48 5.18
N GLY A 163 -27.52 -10.28 5.33
CA GLY A 163 -27.93 -9.70 6.61
C GLY A 163 -26.82 -8.87 7.27
N TRP A 164 -26.76 -8.90 8.59
CA TRP A 164 -25.89 -8.05 9.38
C TRP A 164 -24.52 -8.67 9.64
N THR A 165 -23.46 -7.92 9.39
CA THR A 165 -22.07 -8.31 9.70
C THR A 165 -21.38 -7.19 10.47
N TRP A 166 -20.74 -7.54 11.61
CA TRP A 166 -19.82 -6.63 12.29
C TRP A 166 -18.51 -6.52 11.54
N ILE A 167 -18.04 -5.31 11.30
CA ILE A 167 -16.77 -5.04 10.66
C ILE A 167 -15.91 -4.08 11.46
N SER A 168 -14.61 -4.20 11.31
CA SER A 168 -13.60 -3.22 11.71
C SER A 168 -12.46 -3.27 10.72
N THR A 169 -11.65 -2.23 10.68
CA THR A 169 -10.45 -2.20 9.83
C THR A 169 -9.25 -1.68 10.62
N ASN A 170 -8.09 -2.26 10.36
CA ASN A 170 -6.79 -1.74 10.79
C ASN A 170 -6.03 -1.07 9.63
N ILE A 171 -6.75 -0.75 8.56
CA ILE A 171 -6.18 -0.08 7.39
C ILE A 171 -6.48 1.42 7.50
N GLU A 172 -5.44 2.24 7.35
CA GLU A 172 -5.56 3.67 7.12
C GLU A 172 -5.69 3.93 5.61
N SER A 173 -6.75 4.59 5.19
CA SER A 173 -7.04 4.87 3.78
C SER A 173 -7.74 6.23 3.64
N ASP A 174 -7.44 6.95 2.58
CA ASP A 174 -8.12 8.19 2.19
C ASP A 174 -9.60 8.00 1.85
N LYS A 175 -10.02 6.74 1.64
CA LYS A 175 -11.41 6.38 1.37
C LYS A 175 -12.26 6.21 2.61
N LEU A 176 -11.67 6.02 3.79
CA LEU A 176 -12.42 5.71 5.02
C LEU A 176 -13.44 6.80 5.38
N GLY A 177 -13.12 8.06 5.16
CA GLY A 177 -14.00 9.20 5.46
C GLY A 177 -15.21 9.37 4.53
N ASP A 178 -15.36 8.52 3.51
CA ASP A 178 -16.42 8.62 2.51
C ASP A 178 -16.95 7.24 2.12
N LEU A 179 -18.14 6.86 2.62
CA LEU A 179 -18.77 5.57 2.33
C LEU A 179 -18.98 5.33 0.83
N ASN A 180 -19.23 6.37 0.05
CA ASN A 180 -19.44 6.23 -1.39
C ASN A 180 -18.13 5.86 -2.12
N LYS A 181 -16.99 6.29 -1.61
CA LYS A 181 -15.67 5.87 -2.13
C LYS A 181 -15.26 4.52 -1.60
N LEU A 182 -15.44 4.29 -0.31
CA LEU A 182 -15.05 3.07 0.36
C LEU A 182 -15.80 1.84 -0.18
N LEU A 183 -17.11 2.00 -0.35
CA LEU A 183 -18.03 0.92 -0.72
C LEU A 183 -18.40 0.92 -2.22
N ALA A 184 -17.67 1.68 -3.04
CA ALA A 184 -17.95 1.86 -4.47
C ALA A 184 -18.02 0.55 -5.27
N ASN A 185 -17.25 -0.46 -4.88
CA ASN A 185 -17.16 -1.74 -5.61
C ASN A 185 -18.14 -2.81 -5.09
N GLY A 186 -18.94 -2.49 -4.07
CA GLY A 186 -19.95 -3.40 -3.54
C GLY A 186 -21.22 -3.42 -4.38
N LYS A 187 -22.00 -4.47 -4.20
CA LYS A 187 -23.34 -4.60 -4.76
C LYS A 187 -24.34 -4.23 -3.69
N TRP A 188 -24.97 -3.08 -3.84
CA TRP A 188 -25.82 -2.51 -2.79
C TRP A 188 -27.24 -2.29 -3.27
N THR A 189 -28.20 -2.46 -2.37
CA THR A 189 -29.63 -2.28 -2.58
C THR A 189 -30.21 -1.28 -1.58
N ALA A 190 -31.49 -0.90 -1.76
CA ALA A 190 -32.15 0.10 -0.90
C ALA A 190 -32.30 -0.33 0.56
N ASP A 191 -32.18 -1.63 0.86
CA ASP A 191 -32.29 -2.17 2.22
C ASP A 191 -30.93 -2.22 2.94
N ASP A 192 -29.83 -1.93 2.23
CA ASP A 192 -28.49 -1.99 2.77
C ASP A 192 -28.15 -0.76 3.62
N GLN A 193 -27.49 -1.00 4.73
CA GLN A 193 -27.18 0.01 5.74
C GLN A 193 -25.79 -0.21 6.35
N VAL A 194 -25.19 0.91 6.73
CA VAL A 194 -24.03 0.91 7.63
C VAL A 194 -24.38 1.73 8.85
N LYS A 195 -24.10 1.22 10.05
CA LYS A 195 -24.37 1.94 11.28
C LYS A 195 -23.28 1.76 12.34
N ASN A 196 -23.20 2.74 13.19
CA ASN A 196 -22.34 2.80 14.35
C ASN A 196 -23.12 3.45 15.50
N GLU A 197 -22.88 3.04 16.73
CA GLU A 197 -23.66 3.51 17.90
C GLU A 197 -23.49 5.01 18.13
N GLU A 198 -22.31 5.55 17.91
CA GLU A 198 -21.99 6.98 18.16
C GLU A 198 -22.29 7.91 16.99
N GLN A 199 -22.06 7.44 15.78
CA GLN A 199 -22.09 8.27 14.56
C GLN A 199 -23.42 8.17 13.79
N GLY A 200 -24.27 7.21 14.20
CA GLY A 200 -25.57 6.98 13.58
C GLY A 200 -25.50 6.00 12.40
N PHE A 201 -26.15 6.29 11.30
CA PHE A 201 -26.25 5.36 10.18
C PHE A 201 -26.24 6.04 8.82
N ALA A 202 -25.97 5.25 7.78
CA ALA A 202 -26.22 5.56 6.38
C ALA A 202 -26.97 4.41 5.73
N SER A 203 -27.87 4.74 4.79
CA SER A 203 -28.59 3.78 3.94
C SER A 203 -28.20 4.01 2.49
N TRP A 204 -28.13 2.92 1.73
CA TRP A 204 -27.84 3.03 0.32
C TRP A 204 -29.09 3.39 -0.49
N THR A 205 -28.91 4.27 -1.47
CA THR A 205 -29.97 4.68 -2.41
C THR A 205 -29.44 4.62 -3.84
N LYS A 206 -30.27 4.14 -4.76
CA LYS A 206 -29.90 4.03 -6.18
C LYS A 206 -29.50 5.39 -6.82
N ARG A 207 -30.05 6.49 -6.32
CA ARG A 207 -29.83 7.83 -6.89
C ARG A 207 -28.59 8.52 -6.34
N ASN A 208 -28.34 8.41 -5.02
CA ASN A 208 -27.33 9.22 -4.32
C ASN A 208 -26.26 8.37 -3.63
N GLY A 209 -26.28 7.02 -3.80
CA GLY A 209 -25.41 6.13 -3.08
C GLY A 209 -25.73 6.07 -1.59
N TRP A 210 -24.72 6.08 -0.75
CA TRP A 210 -24.82 6.07 0.71
C TRP A 210 -25.17 7.45 1.24
N VAL A 211 -26.27 7.55 1.98
CA VAL A 211 -26.80 8.80 2.55
C VAL A 211 -27.23 8.57 3.99
N GLY A 212 -26.90 9.52 4.86
CA GLY A 212 -27.22 9.44 6.29
C GLY A 212 -26.35 10.36 7.14
N SER A 213 -26.39 10.18 8.45
CA SER A 213 -25.51 10.89 9.39
C SER A 213 -24.09 10.33 9.39
N LEU A 214 -23.94 9.03 9.08
CA LEU A 214 -22.65 8.36 8.97
C LEU A 214 -22.07 8.58 7.58
N SER A 215 -21.01 9.39 7.48
CA SER A 215 -20.35 9.71 6.20
C SER A 215 -19.23 8.76 5.83
N GLY A 216 -18.57 8.11 6.81
CA GLY A 216 -17.42 7.26 6.66
C GLY A 216 -17.23 6.32 7.85
N ILE A 217 -16.11 5.61 7.88
CA ILE A 217 -15.71 4.76 8.99
C ILE A 217 -14.32 5.18 9.50
N ASN A 218 -14.01 4.82 10.74
CA ASN A 218 -12.70 5.00 11.35
C ASN A 218 -12.08 3.62 11.65
N ASN A 219 -10.77 3.56 11.71
CA ASN A 219 -10.03 2.31 11.96
C ASN A 219 -9.95 1.90 13.46
N ASP A 220 -10.43 2.74 14.36
CA ASP A 220 -10.49 2.51 15.82
C ASP A 220 -11.89 2.10 16.31
N GLN A 221 -12.87 1.92 15.41
CA GLN A 221 -14.26 1.63 15.74
C GLN A 221 -14.80 0.41 15.01
N MET A 222 -15.91 -0.11 15.55
CA MET A 222 -16.68 -1.18 14.91
C MET A 222 -17.95 -0.63 14.26
N TYR A 223 -18.32 -1.24 13.15
CA TYR A 223 -19.51 -0.88 12.38
C TYR A 223 -20.33 -2.11 12.08
N LEU A 224 -21.62 -1.95 12.00
CA LEU A 224 -22.56 -3.01 11.61
C LEU A 224 -23.05 -2.73 10.20
N VAL A 225 -22.73 -3.61 9.27
CA VAL A 225 -23.11 -3.52 7.87
C VAL A 225 -24.20 -4.53 7.55
N HIS A 226 -25.31 -4.06 6.98
CA HIS A 226 -26.32 -4.90 6.37
C HIS A 226 -26.03 -5.03 4.87
N SER A 227 -26.00 -6.26 4.40
CA SER A 227 -25.84 -6.56 2.97
C SER A 227 -26.95 -7.52 2.53
N SER A 228 -27.64 -7.17 1.46
CA SER A 228 -28.74 -7.98 0.89
C SER A 228 -28.24 -9.28 0.24
N GLU A 229 -26.95 -9.39 -0.03
CA GLU A 229 -26.31 -10.62 -0.51
C GLU A 229 -24.93 -10.77 0.14
N ALA A 230 -24.42 -12.01 0.22
CA ALA A 230 -23.05 -12.26 0.66
C ALA A 230 -22.05 -11.70 -0.36
N GLN A 231 -21.11 -10.88 0.11
CA GLN A 231 -20.08 -10.26 -0.74
C GLN A 231 -18.80 -9.96 0.03
N ALA A 232 -17.69 -9.68 -0.67
CA ALA A 232 -16.43 -9.29 -0.09
C ALA A 232 -16.20 -7.79 -0.24
N LEU A 233 -15.98 -7.11 0.87
CA LEU A 233 -15.52 -5.73 0.92
C LEU A 233 -13.99 -5.72 0.96
N GLN A 234 -13.35 -4.94 0.10
CA GLN A 234 -11.90 -4.76 0.09
C GLN A 234 -11.54 -3.33 0.51
N ILE A 235 -10.77 -3.23 1.58
CA ILE A 235 -10.22 -1.96 2.08
C ILE A 235 -8.71 -2.00 1.86
N SER A 236 -8.20 -1.04 1.10
CA SER A 236 -6.78 -0.95 0.76
C SER A 236 -6.16 0.33 1.33
N GLY A 237 -4.96 0.21 1.87
CA GLY A 237 -4.24 1.34 2.47
C GLY A 237 -3.04 0.88 3.30
N SER A 238 -2.51 1.76 4.14
CA SER A 238 -1.43 1.41 5.08
C SER A 238 -1.99 0.79 6.37
N VAL A 239 -1.22 -0.11 6.98
CA VAL A 239 -1.59 -0.68 8.29
C VAL A 239 -1.31 0.35 9.37
N VAL A 240 -2.26 0.49 10.31
CA VAL A 240 -2.12 1.35 11.51
C VAL A 240 -1.22 0.69 12.54
#